data_7443f5046a54bb4d36ce378a9da96e2a
#
_entry.id   7443f5046a54bb4d36ce378a9da96e2a
#
_cell.length_a   1.000
_cell.length_b   1.000
_cell.length_c   1.000
_cell.angle_alpha   90.00
_cell.angle_beta   90.00
_cell.angle_gamma   90.00
#
_symmetry.space_group_name_H-M   'P 1'
#
loop_
_entity.id
_entity.type
_entity.pdbx_description
1 polymer ?
#
loop_
_entity_poly.entity_id
_entity_poly.type
_entity_poly.pdbx_seq_one_letter_code
_entity_poly.pdbx_strand_id
1 'polypeptide(L)'
;MAFDITPTAAQHDLARRTHEFAEQVIRPVAAEYDQRQEFPWPVLEEAATQGFYSPLFYRDLIGDPTGLSLPMFMEELFWGCAGIGLAIVMPALALSAIGQAASPEQMLRWAPECFGAPGDLKLAALAISEPEGGSDVRNLRTHAVRSGPGADADWIINGHKMWIGNGGIANVHVVNAVVDKDLGHKGQALFIVEGGTPGLETVRKLDKLGCRASHTAELKFNSVRVPADHLLGGQDKLEHKLARAREVVAGAPNSGSATLGTFEQTRPMVAAQALGIARAALEYVTEYANRRIAFGAPIIDNQGIAFPLADLATQIDAARLLTWRASWMAATGVRFDRGEGSMSKLAASEVAVRTTEQAIQTMGGWGYVTDHPVEKWYRDAKLYTIFEGTSEIQRIVIAHALGAADGKPPLHVDLEPSGGPLNRWFGRGTPLRTRAAGAALSAKDHVPEPVMRLAMKALRPPRK
;
A
#
# COMPACT_ATOMS: atom_id res chain seq x y z
N MET A 1 -18.38 -15.38 4.73
CA MET A 1 -19.11 -14.29 5.43
C MET A 1 -19.83 -13.52 4.34
N ALA A 2 -21.10 -13.16 4.52
CA ALA A 2 -21.82 -12.35 3.54
C ALA A 2 -21.13 -10.97 3.39
N PHE A 3 -21.25 -10.38 2.21
CA PHE A 3 -20.82 -9.00 2.00
C PHE A 3 -21.80 -8.06 2.72
N ASP A 4 -21.32 -7.46 3.80
CA ASP A 4 -22.06 -6.49 4.60
C ASP A 4 -21.25 -5.20 4.61
N ILE A 5 -21.86 -4.10 4.19
CA ILE A 5 -21.28 -2.76 4.14
C ILE A 5 -21.57 -1.93 5.37
N THR A 6 -22.20 -2.51 6.38
CA THR A 6 -22.52 -1.82 7.64
C THR A 6 -21.29 -1.81 8.54
N PRO A 7 -20.64 -0.65 8.78
CA PRO A 7 -19.50 -0.59 9.67
C PRO A 7 -19.91 -0.90 11.11
N THR A 8 -19.05 -1.61 11.81
CA THR A 8 -19.18 -1.89 13.25
C THR A 8 -18.89 -0.63 14.08
N ALA A 9 -19.28 -0.64 15.35
CA ALA A 9 -18.95 0.45 16.29
C ALA A 9 -17.42 0.70 16.40
N ALA A 10 -16.61 -0.37 16.35
CA ALA A 10 -15.15 -0.25 16.38
C ALA A 10 -14.59 0.42 15.11
N GLN A 11 -15.18 0.15 13.94
CA GLN A 11 -14.80 0.79 12.69
C GLN A 11 -15.23 2.25 12.64
N HIS A 12 -16.40 2.60 13.16
CA HIS A 12 -16.81 3.99 13.34
C HIS A 12 -15.87 4.74 14.28
N ASP A 13 -15.46 4.13 15.40
CA ASP A 13 -14.48 4.74 16.31
C ASP A 13 -13.12 4.94 15.65
N LEU A 14 -12.63 3.94 14.91
CA LEU A 14 -11.39 4.05 14.13
C LEU A 14 -11.46 5.21 13.14
N ALA A 15 -12.52 5.28 12.32
CA ALA A 15 -12.71 6.34 11.33
C ALA A 15 -12.74 7.73 12.01
N ARG A 16 -13.52 7.88 13.09
CA ARG A 16 -13.59 9.12 13.86
C ARG A 16 -12.22 9.56 14.40
N ARG A 17 -11.48 8.67 15.08
CA ARG A 17 -10.15 8.97 15.62
C ARG A 17 -9.16 9.32 14.51
N THR A 18 -9.21 8.62 13.38
CA THR A 18 -8.35 8.91 12.24
C THR A 18 -8.70 10.25 11.62
N HIS A 19 -9.98 10.58 11.52
CA HIS A 19 -10.44 11.88 11.03
C HIS A 19 -9.97 13.02 11.95
N GLU A 20 -10.14 12.87 13.27
CA GLU A 20 -9.66 13.85 14.26
C GLU A 20 -8.14 14.06 14.14
N PHE A 21 -7.37 12.98 13.98
CA PHE A 21 -5.93 13.08 13.73
C PHE A 21 -5.63 13.81 12.39
N ALA A 22 -6.36 13.47 11.34
CA ALA A 22 -6.19 14.10 10.03
C ALA A 22 -6.52 15.61 10.07
N GLU A 23 -7.57 16.01 10.78
CA GLU A 23 -8.03 17.37 10.90
C GLU A 23 -7.10 18.20 11.80
N GLN A 24 -6.71 17.67 12.96
CA GLN A 24 -6.02 18.44 14.01
C GLN A 24 -4.49 18.43 13.85
N VAL A 25 -3.93 17.34 13.28
CA VAL A 25 -2.47 17.15 13.19
C VAL A 25 -1.97 17.28 11.76
N ILE A 26 -2.66 16.70 10.77
CA ILE A 26 -2.17 16.66 9.39
C ILE A 26 -2.52 17.93 8.62
N ARG A 27 -3.80 18.32 8.57
CA ARG A 27 -4.27 19.44 7.75
C ARG A 27 -3.59 20.78 8.06
N PRO A 28 -3.36 21.17 9.33
CA PRO A 28 -2.74 22.44 9.64
C PRO A 28 -1.34 22.62 9.06
N VAL A 29 -0.60 21.55 8.87
CA VAL A 29 0.80 21.57 8.40
C VAL A 29 0.97 21.11 6.94
N ALA A 30 -0.10 20.67 6.30
CA ALA A 30 -0.04 20.02 4.97
C ALA A 30 0.54 20.92 3.88
N ALA A 31 0.17 22.20 3.85
CA ALA A 31 0.66 23.18 2.88
C ALA A 31 2.15 23.48 3.10
N GLU A 32 2.59 23.61 4.34
CA GLU A 32 3.98 23.89 4.69
C GLU A 32 4.91 22.74 4.25
N TYR A 33 4.58 21.50 4.59
CA TYR A 33 5.37 20.33 4.18
C TYR A 33 5.36 20.11 2.66
N ASP A 34 4.27 20.46 1.97
CA ASP A 34 4.23 20.43 0.51
C ASP A 34 5.17 21.47 -0.10
N GLN A 35 5.14 22.72 0.37
CA GLN A 35 6.00 23.79 -0.11
C GLN A 35 7.49 23.50 0.13
N ARG A 36 7.84 23.09 1.35
CA ARG A 36 9.23 22.76 1.73
C ARG A 36 9.71 21.43 1.15
N GLN A 37 8.80 20.57 0.72
CA GLN A 37 9.11 19.21 0.28
C GLN A 37 9.85 18.41 1.36
N GLU A 38 9.58 18.66 2.61
CA GLU A 38 10.24 18.03 3.75
C GLU A 38 9.47 16.80 4.24
N PHE A 39 10.19 15.84 4.80
CA PHE A 39 9.58 14.66 5.40
C PHE A 39 9.00 15.02 6.77
N PRO A 40 7.73 14.64 7.08
CA PRO A 40 6.98 15.15 8.21
C PRO A 40 7.26 14.36 9.50
N TRP A 41 8.50 14.29 9.97
CA TRP A 41 8.89 13.55 11.17
C TRP A 41 8.03 13.79 12.40
N PRO A 42 7.70 15.07 12.77
CA PRO A 42 6.86 15.34 13.93
C PRO A 42 5.45 14.74 13.81
N VAL A 43 4.90 14.69 12.59
CA VAL A 43 3.58 14.09 12.35
C VAL A 43 3.64 12.57 12.46
N LEU A 44 4.75 11.93 12.03
CA LEU A 44 4.93 10.50 12.22
C LEU A 44 5.10 10.14 13.70
N GLU A 45 5.81 10.97 14.47
CA GLU A 45 5.95 10.78 15.93
C GLU A 45 4.59 10.82 16.62
N GLU A 46 3.75 11.79 16.26
CA GLU A 46 2.39 11.86 16.79
C GLU A 46 1.52 10.69 16.35
N ALA A 47 1.65 10.25 15.07
CA ALA A 47 0.96 9.04 14.58
C ALA A 47 1.38 7.79 15.36
N ALA A 48 2.66 7.67 15.69
CA ALA A 48 3.17 6.55 16.50
C ALA A 48 2.65 6.62 17.95
N THR A 49 2.61 7.81 18.54
CA THR A 49 2.08 8.04 19.89
C THR A 49 0.59 7.70 19.97
N GLN A 50 -0.19 8.03 18.94
CA GLN A 50 -1.62 7.69 18.85
C GLN A 50 -1.88 6.26 18.39
N GLY A 51 -0.84 5.47 18.11
CA GLY A 51 -0.94 4.05 17.76
C GLY A 51 -1.24 3.77 16.28
N PHE A 52 -1.17 4.76 15.39
CA PHE A 52 -1.40 4.62 13.95
C PHE A 52 -0.14 4.17 13.18
N TYR A 53 1.01 4.12 13.84
CA TYR A 53 2.30 3.81 13.21
C TYR A 53 2.98 2.66 13.92
N SER A 54 2.54 1.42 13.64
CA SER A 54 3.16 0.20 14.19
C SER A 54 2.80 -1.05 13.37
N PRO A 55 3.64 -2.11 13.39
CA PRO A 55 3.32 -3.36 12.71
C PRO A 55 2.03 -4.01 13.23
N LEU A 56 1.75 -3.86 14.53
CA LEU A 56 0.56 -4.44 15.17
C LEU A 56 -0.71 -3.75 14.69
N PHE A 57 -0.69 -2.44 14.54
CA PHE A 57 -1.82 -1.67 14.03
C PHE A 57 -2.20 -2.14 12.62
N TYR A 58 -1.24 -2.22 11.70
CA TYR A 58 -1.51 -2.68 10.34
C TYR A 58 -1.91 -4.14 10.27
N ARG A 59 -1.36 -5.00 11.12
CA ARG A 59 -1.81 -6.38 11.27
C ARG A 59 -3.29 -6.45 11.65
N ASP A 60 -3.72 -5.64 12.60
CA ASP A 60 -5.11 -5.64 13.08
C ASP A 60 -6.07 -5.08 12.02
N LEU A 61 -5.67 -4.06 11.25
CA LEU A 61 -6.44 -3.56 10.11
C LEU A 61 -6.59 -4.62 8.99
N ILE A 62 -5.51 -5.31 8.64
CA ILE A 62 -5.51 -6.36 7.60
C ILE A 62 -6.27 -7.60 8.10
N GLY A 63 -6.19 -7.89 9.39
CA GLY A 63 -6.86 -9.02 10.04
C GLY A 63 -8.36 -8.83 10.29
N ASP A 64 -8.91 -7.67 9.98
CA ASP A 64 -10.34 -7.42 10.08
C ASP A 64 -11.13 -8.35 9.13
N PRO A 65 -11.99 -9.23 9.66
CA PRO A 65 -12.71 -10.20 8.83
C PRO A 65 -13.76 -9.58 7.91
N THR A 66 -14.16 -8.33 8.14
CA THR A 66 -15.07 -7.60 7.25
C THR A 66 -14.33 -6.94 6.09
N GLY A 67 -13.02 -6.71 6.24
CA GLY A 67 -12.18 -6.00 5.29
C GLY A 67 -12.44 -4.49 5.21
N LEU A 68 -13.24 -3.90 6.10
CA LEU A 68 -13.62 -2.48 6.02
C LEU A 68 -12.69 -1.55 6.81
N SER A 69 -12.04 -2.03 7.87
CA SER A 69 -11.20 -1.20 8.74
C SER A 69 -10.08 -0.50 7.98
N LEU A 70 -9.39 -1.22 7.10
CA LEU A 70 -8.25 -0.68 6.35
C LEU A 70 -8.64 0.42 5.34
N PRO A 71 -9.64 0.23 4.45
CA PRO A 71 -10.06 1.30 3.55
C PRO A 71 -10.68 2.51 4.28
N MET A 72 -11.38 2.31 5.39
CA MET A 72 -11.91 3.42 6.20
C MET A 72 -10.77 4.24 6.82
N PHE A 73 -9.77 3.59 7.42
CA PHE A 73 -8.58 4.26 7.92
C PHE A 73 -7.85 5.04 6.82
N MET A 74 -7.62 4.42 5.67
CA MET A 74 -6.93 5.06 4.55
C MET A 74 -7.70 6.28 4.02
N GLU A 75 -9.01 6.19 3.86
CA GLU A 75 -9.82 7.29 3.37
C GLU A 75 -9.75 8.51 4.31
N GLU A 76 -9.88 8.29 5.64
CA GLU A 76 -9.79 9.38 6.62
C GLU A 76 -8.40 9.99 6.70
N LEU A 77 -7.36 9.18 6.70
CA LEU A 77 -5.98 9.66 6.77
C LEU A 77 -5.62 10.54 5.56
N PHE A 78 -6.02 10.12 4.36
CA PHE A 78 -5.71 10.81 3.10
C PHE A 78 -6.63 12.01 2.82
N TRP A 79 -7.76 12.08 3.50
CA TRP A 79 -8.55 13.31 3.60
C TRP A 79 -7.75 14.46 4.23
N GLY A 80 -6.86 14.17 5.16
CA GLY A 80 -5.93 15.14 5.73
C GLY A 80 -4.92 15.69 4.73
N CYS A 81 -4.06 14.83 4.23
CA CYS A 81 -3.05 15.15 3.21
C CYS A 81 -2.46 13.88 2.59
N ALA A 82 -2.48 13.75 1.27
CA ALA A 82 -1.93 12.58 0.60
C ALA A 82 -0.42 12.43 0.79
N GLY A 83 0.35 13.50 0.75
CA GLY A 83 1.81 13.45 0.94
C GLY A 83 2.21 12.95 2.33
N ILE A 84 1.56 13.48 3.37
CA ILE A 84 1.78 13.06 4.77
C ILE A 84 1.21 11.67 5.01
N GLY A 85 0.01 11.37 4.48
CA GLY A 85 -0.58 10.03 4.54
C GLY A 85 0.35 8.97 3.96
N LEU A 86 0.96 9.23 2.79
CA LEU A 86 1.96 8.34 2.20
C LEU A 86 3.19 8.16 3.10
N ALA A 87 3.68 9.22 3.75
CA ALA A 87 4.81 9.10 4.68
C ALA A 87 4.49 8.13 5.84
N ILE A 88 3.26 8.20 6.37
CA ILE A 88 2.79 7.32 7.46
C ILE A 88 2.61 5.86 7.01
N VAL A 89 2.03 5.62 5.81
CA VAL A 89 1.64 4.27 5.41
C VAL A 89 2.71 3.54 4.60
N MET A 90 3.73 4.23 4.08
CA MET A 90 4.75 3.62 3.21
C MET A 90 5.46 2.41 3.85
N PRO A 91 5.82 2.39 5.14
CA PRO A 91 6.40 1.21 5.78
C PRO A 91 5.50 -0.01 5.77
N ALA A 92 4.17 0.16 5.79
CA ALA A 92 3.23 -0.95 5.70
C ALA A 92 3.29 -1.67 4.34
N LEU A 93 3.63 -0.96 3.26
CA LEU A 93 3.83 -1.56 1.95
C LEU A 93 5.05 -2.50 1.94
N ALA A 94 6.17 -2.07 2.52
CA ALA A 94 7.35 -2.90 2.70
C ALA A 94 7.06 -4.10 3.62
N LEU A 95 6.37 -3.87 4.75
CA LEU A 95 5.92 -4.93 5.66
C LEU A 95 5.03 -5.97 4.96
N SER A 96 4.13 -5.54 4.07
CA SER A 96 3.30 -6.45 3.27
C SER A 96 4.14 -7.36 2.37
N ALA A 97 5.18 -6.80 1.72
CA ALA A 97 6.09 -7.59 0.89
C ALA A 97 6.92 -8.59 1.73
N ILE A 98 7.39 -8.19 2.91
CA ILE A 98 8.03 -9.09 3.88
C ILE A 98 7.06 -10.20 4.29
N GLY A 99 5.82 -9.87 4.67
CA GLY A 99 4.80 -10.83 5.11
C GLY A 99 4.46 -11.89 4.07
N GLN A 100 4.58 -11.58 2.78
CA GLN A 100 4.33 -12.54 1.70
C GLN A 100 5.52 -13.46 1.40
N ALA A 101 6.75 -12.98 1.61
CA ALA A 101 7.95 -13.69 1.18
C ALA A 101 8.75 -14.31 2.32
N ALA A 102 8.77 -13.70 3.49
CA ALA A 102 9.62 -14.05 4.62
C ALA A 102 9.25 -15.39 5.30
N SER A 103 10.19 -15.93 6.07
CA SER A 103 9.91 -16.93 7.10
C SER A 103 9.32 -16.27 8.36
N PRO A 104 8.72 -17.04 9.29
CA PRO A 104 8.25 -16.51 10.57
C PRO A 104 9.36 -15.80 11.36
N GLU A 105 10.57 -16.34 11.36
CA GLU A 105 11.74 -15.79 12.05
C GLU A 105 12.15 -14.45 11.42
N GLN A 106 12.18 -14.39 10.10
CA GLN A 106 12.47 -13.15 9.37
C GLN A 106 11.39 -12.10 9.62
N MET A 107 10.12 -12.49 9.68
CA MET A 107 9.03 -11.57 10.01
C MET A 107 9.17 -10.99 11.41
N LEU A 108 9.53 -11.80 12.41
CA LEU A 108 9.78 -11.34 13.78
C LEU A 108 10.99 -10.38 13.86
N ARG A 109 12.01 -10.61 13.06
CA ARG A 109 13.20 -9.76 12.99
C ARG A 109 12.90 -8.42 12.32
N TRP A 110 12.25 -8.43 11.16
CA TRP A 110 12.19 -7.25 10.28
C TRP A 110 10.95 -6.39 10.47
N ALA A 111 9.84 -6.90 10.97
CA ALA A 111 8.63 -6.11 11.15
C ALA A 111 8.81 -4.93 12.12
N PRO A 112 9.50 -5.07 13.28
CA PRO A 112 9.82 -3.93 14.15
C PRO A 112 10.73 -2.89 13.47
N GLU A 113 11.66 -3.34 12.63
CA GLU A 113 12.61 -2.46 11.92
C GLU A 113 11.93 -1.60 10.84
N CYS A 114 10.69 -1.93 10.45
CA CYS A 114 9.93 -1.14 9.50
C CYS A 114 9.31 0.12 10.11
N PHE A 115 9.07 0.15 11.43
CA PHE A 115 8.32 1.23 12.10
C PHE A 115 9.04 1.83 13.29
N GLY A 116 9.79 1.04 14.06
CA GLY A 116 10.34 1.47 15.34
C GLY A 116 9.26 1.64 16.41
N ALA A 117 9.44 2.65 17.25
CA ALA A 117 8.55 3.02 18.35
C ALA A 117 8.59 4.55 18.55
N PRO A 118 7.63 5.14 19.32
CA PRO A 118 7.73 6.54 19.70
C PRO A 118 9.10 6.87 20.33
N GLY A 119 9.74 7.92 19.85
CA GLY A 119 11.10 8.34 20.25
C GLY A 119 12.23 7.60 19.50
N ASP A 120 11.95 6.53 18.77
CA ASP A 120 12.91 5.80 17.92
C ASP A 120 12.20 5.30 16.66
N LEU A 121 11.71 6.25 15.85
CA LEU A 121 11.00 5.94 14.61
C LEU A 121 11.94 5.32 13.58
N LYS A 122 11.46 4.28 12.93
CA LYS A 122 12.11 3.64 11.80
C LYS A 122 11.25 3.69 10.56
N LEU A 123 11.86 3.58 9.41
CA LEU A 123 11.20 3.62 8.10
C LEU A 123 11.57 2.38 7.30
N ALA A 124 10.64 1.96 6.45
CA ALA A 124 10.92 0.94 5.44
C ALA A 124 10.58 1.43 4.04
N ALA A 125 11.26 0.87 3.06
CA ALA A 125 11.10 1.15 1.63
C ALA A 125 10.89 -0.15 0.86
N LEU A 126 10.03 -0.12 -0.18
CA LEU A 126 9.88 -1.20 -1.14
C LEU A 126 10.48 -0.76 -2.49
N ALA A 127 11.58 -1.39 -2.90
CA ALA A 127 12.36 -1.02 -4.08
C ALA A 127 12.14 -2.03 -5.22
N ILE A 128 11.15 -1.76 -6.09
CA ILE A 128 10.81 -2.62 -7.24
C ILE A 128 11.16 -1.89 -8.55
N SER A 129 10.55 -0.71 -8.78
CA SER A 129 10.61 0.01 -10.05
C SER A 129 12.04 0.45 -10.43
N GLU A 130 12.29 0.50 -11.73
CA GLU A 130 13.56 0.92 -12.32
C GLU A 130 13.32 2.02 -13.37
N PRO A 131 14.35 2.77 -13.80
CA PRO A 131 14.17 3.82 -14.81
C PRO A 131 13.46 3.34 -16.08
N GLU A 132 13.77 2.13 -16.54
CA GLU A 132 13.17 1.52 -17.72
C GLU A 132 12.06 0.50 -17.41
N GLY A 133 11.73 0.27 -16.12
CA GLY A 133 10.82 -0.79 -15.68
C GLY A 133 9.82 -0.32 -14.61
N GLY A 134 8.81 0.47 -15.00
CA GLY A 134 7.68 0.83 -14.13
C GLY A 134 6.51 -0.14 -14.29
N SER A 135 5.77 -0.06 -15.40
CA SER A 135 4.67 -1.00 -15.71
C SER A 135 5.18 -2.38 -16.12
N ASP A 136 6.34 -2.46 -16.76
CA ASP A 136 6.97 -3.74 -17.14
C ASP A 136 7.95 -4.25 -16.07
N VAL A 137 7.41 -4.64 -14.93
CA VAL A 137 8.18 -5.26 -13.84
C VAL A 137 8.72 -6.67 -14.17
N ARG A 138 8.48 -7.15 -15.38
CA ARG A 138 9.01 -8.45 -15.83
C ARG A 138 10.46 -8.36 -16.29
N ASN A 139 10.87 -7.18 -16.78
CA ASN A 139 12.17 -6.93 -17.40
C ASN A 139 13.09 -6.07 -16.52
N LEU A 140 13.11 -6.33 -15.22
CA LEU A 140 14.02 -5.66 -14.30
C LEU A 140 15.47 -6.04 -14.57
N ARG A 141 16.38 -5.07 -14.38
CA ARG A 141 17.83 -5.22 -14.60
C ARG A 141 18.63 -5.33 -13.30
N THR A 142 18.09 -4.83 -12.18
CA THR A 142 18.68 -5.05 -10.86
C THR A 142 18.79 -6.53 -10.62
N HIS A 143 20.00 -7.04 -10.34
CA HIS A 143 20.26 -8.45 -10.17
C HIS A 143 21.04 -8.74 -8.90
N ALA A 144 20.87 -9.95 -8.40
CA ALA A 144 21.60 -10.46 -7.25
C ALA A 144 22.32 -11.74 -7.65
N VAL A 145 23.60 -11.83 -7.31
CA VAL A 145 24.46 -13.00 -7.54
C VAL A 145 25.07 -13.46 -6.22
N ARG A 146 25.32 -14.75 -6.09
CA ARG A 146 26.00 -15.26 -4.90
C ARG A 146 27.48 -14.92 -4.91
N SER A 147 28.03 -14.63 -3.75
CA SER A 147 29.46 -14.29 -3.58
C SER A 147 30.37 -15.53 -3.62
N GLY A 148 29.81 -16.73 -3.57
CA GLY A 148 30.54 -17.99 -3.58
C GLY A 148 29.63 -19.20 -3.65
N PRO A 149 30.21 -20.44 -3.72
CA PRO A 149 29.45 -21.66 -3.66
C PRO A 149 28.96 -21.94 -2.23
N GLY A 150 27.79 -22.51 -2.10
CA GLY A 150 27.23 -22.90 -0.80
C GLY A 150 25.98 -22.10 -0.41
N ALA A 151 25.14 -22.68 0.42
CA ALA A 151 23.87 -22.12 0.84
C ALA A 151 24.02 -20.87 1.69
N ASP A 152 25.10 -20.76 2.45
CA ASP A 152 25.39 -19.64 3.37
C ASP A 152 26.21 -18.51 2.73
N ALA A 153 26.48 -18.58 1.40
CA ALA A 153 27.17 -17.51 0.73
C ALA A 153 26.31 -16.24 0.67
N ASP A 154 26.92 -15.08 0.93
CA ASP A 154 26.27 -13.79 0.81
C ASP A 154 25.77 -13.55 -0.62
N TRP A 155 24.89 -12.56 -0.75
CA TRP A 155 24.44 -12.06 -2.04
C TRP A 155 25.09 -10.71 -2.36
N ILE A 156 25.37 -10.47 -3.63
CA ILE A 156 25.87 -9.20 -4.15
C ILE A 156 24.81 -8.64 -5.09
N ILE A 157 24.27 -7.46 -4.75
CA ILE A 157 23.22 -6.79 -5.50
C ILE A 157 23.83 -5.64 -6.30
N ASN A 158 23.51 -5.59 -7.60
CA ASN A 158 23.84 -4.50 -8.48
C ASN A 158 22.60 -4.04 -9.24
N GLY A 159 22.42 -2.73 -9.40
CA GLY A 159 21.29 -2.20 -10.13
C GLY A 159 20.93 -0.76 -9.81
N HIS A 160 19.76 -0.37 -10.30
CA HIS A 160 19.27 0.99 -10.22
C HIS A 160 17.76 0.99 -9.99
N LYS A 161 17.31 1.59 -8.90
CA LYS A 161 15.90 1.68 -8.54
C LYS A 161 15.43 3.13 -8.58
N MET A 162 14.19 3.33 -9.07
CA MET A 162 13.63 4.66 -9.30
C MET A 162 12.25 4.78 -8.64
N TRP A 163 11.94 5.99 -8.21
CA TRP A 163 10.66 6.35 -7.54
C TRP A 163 10.42 5.60 -6.23
N ILE A 164 11.48 5.35 -5.47
CA ILE A 164 11.38 4.56 -4.24
C ILE A 164 10.94 5.44 -3.07
N GLY A 165 9.73 5.18 -2.57
CA GLY A 165 9.23 5.82 -1.35
C GLY A 165 10.10 5.46 -0.16
N ASN A 166 10.48 6.45 0.65
CA ASN A 166 11.44 6.36 1.75
C ASN A 166 12.84 5.90 1.34
N GLY A 167 13.14 5.81 0.02
CA GLY A 167 14.44 5.36 -0.47
C GLY A 167 15.57 6.22 0.08
N GLY A 168 16.60 5.57 0.62
CA GLY A 168 17.79 6.21 1.18
C GLY A 168 17.64 6.79 2.59
N ILE A 169 16.42 7.01 3.08
CA ILE A 169 16.16 7.39 4.48
C ILE A 169 15.59 6.25 5.31
N ALA A 170 15.24 5.12 4.67
CA ALA A 170 14.69 3.95 5.34
C ALA A 170 15.78 3.15 6.08
N ASN A 171 15.41 2.59 7.23
CA ASN A 171 16.22 1.63 7.97
C ASN A 171 16.28 0.28 7.24
N VAL A 172 15.19 -0.09 6.57
CA VAL A 172 15.05 -1.34 5.81
C VAL A 172 14.56 -1.06 4.40
N HIS A 173 15.29 -1.56 3.39
CA HIS A 173 14.87 -1.58 2.00
C HIS A 173 14.56 -3.01 1.58
N VAL A 174 13.33 -3.28 1.18
CA VAL A 174 12.93 -4.54 0.54
C VAL A 174 13.19 -4.41 -0.95
N VAL A 175 14.22 -5.07 -1.43
CA VAL A 175 14.72 -4.89 -2.80
C VAL A 175 14.35 -6.10 -3.66
N ASN A 176 13.63 -5.87 -4.76
CA ASN A 176 13.38 -6.89 -5.76
C ASN A 176 14.53 -6.97 -6.77
N ALA A 177 15.16 -8.14 -6.90
CA ALA A 177 16.27 -8.36 -7.82
C ALA A 177 16.12 -9.66 -8.60
N VAL A 178 16.66 -9.68 -9.82
CA VAL A 178 16.72 -10.86 -10.70
C VAL A 178 17.85 -11.77 -10.22
N VAL A 179 17.54 -13.02 -9.95
CA VAL A 179 18.49 -14.08 -9.58
C VAL A 179 18.64 -15.13 -10.69
N ASP A 180 17.70 -15.19 -11.63
CA ASP A 180 17.74 -16.04 -12.82
C ASP A 180 17.05 -15.30 -13.98
N LYS A 181 17.85 -14.75 -14.91
CA LYS A 181 17.36 -13.93 -16.03
C LYS A 181 16.51 -14.71 -17.03
N ASP A 182 16.74 -16.03 -17.15
CA ASP A 182 16.10 -16.85 -18.16
C ASP A 182 14.66 -17.21 -17.79
N LEU A 183 14.27 -16.94 -16.53
CA LEU A 183 12.93 -17.17 -16.00
C LEU A 183 12.04 -15.90 -15.96
N GLY A 184 12.53 -14.75 -16.48
CA GLY A 184 11.80 -13.48 -16.46
C GLY A 184 11.36 -13.11 -15.03
N HIS A 185 10.09 -12.67 -14.88
CA HIS A 185 9.56 -12.28 -13.56
C HIS A 185 9.55 -13.43 -12.52
N LYS A 186 9.59 -14.70 -12.95
CA LYS A 186 9.66 -15.84 -12.05
C LYS A 186 11.06 -16.03 -11.46
N GLY A 187 12.08 -15.47 -12.12
CA GLY A 187 13.47 -15.49 -11.68
C GLY A 187 13.84 -14.31 -10.76
N GLN A 188 12.87 -13.63 -10.13
CA GLN A 188 13.09 -12.53 -9.20
C GLN A 188 12.96 -13.00 -7.75
N ALA A 189 13.70 -12.35 -6.84
CA ALA A 189 13.63 -12.59 -5.41
C ALA A 189 13.66 -11.27 -4.63
N LEU A 190 13.19 -11.29 -3.39
CA LEU A 190 13.19 -10.15 -2.48
C LEU A 190 14.31 -10.28 -1.46
N PHE A 191 15.05 -9.19 -1.28
CA PHE A 191 16.16 -9.10 -0.35
C PHE A 191 15.94 -7.96 0.64
N ILE A 192 16.40 -8.12 1.87
CA ILE A 192 16.54 -7.01 2.81
C ILE A 192 17.91 -6.36 2.61
N VAL A 193 17.89 -5.05 2.42
CA VAL A 193 19.10 -4.20 2.44
C VAL A 193 18.90 -3.16 3.53
N GLU A 194 19.75 -3.22 4.57
CA GLU A 194 19.70 -2.25 5.66
C GLU A 194 20.19 -0.87 5.19
N GLY A 195 19.63 0.18 5.78
CA GLY A 195 20.09 1.55 5.54
C GLY A 195 21.56 1.69 5.90
N GLY A 196 22.33 2.41 5.09
CA GLY A 196 23.77 2.59 5.32
C GLY A 196 24.65 1.42 4.87
N THR A 197 24.09 0.33 4.32
CA THR A 197 24.89 -0.76 3.76
C THR A 197 25.86 -0.21 2.69
N PRO A 198 27.17 -0.53 2.74
CA PRO A 198 28.14 -0.08 1.75
C PRO A 198 27.71 -0.42 0.32
N GLY A 199 27.79 0.56 -0.58
CA GLY A 199 27.37 0.42 -1.97
C GLY A 199 25.90 0.74 -2.22
N LEU A 200 25.07 0.93 -1.20
CA LEU A 200 23.73 1.53 -1.34
C LEU A 200 23.88 3.06 -1.38
N GLU A 201 23.54 3.65 -2.50
CA GLU A 201 23.68 5.09 -2.75
C GLU A 201 22.32 5.73 -3.04
N THR A 202 22.00 6.82 -2.33
CA THR A 202 20.92 7.71 -2.71
C THR A 202 21.45 8.70 -3.77
N VAL A 203 21.07 8.51 -5.02
CA VAL A 203 21.51 9.38 -6.13
C VAL A 203 20.93 10.78 -5.96
N ARG A 204 19.63 10.84 -5.68
CA ARG A 204 18.90 12.08 -5.40
C ARG A 204 17.53 11.80 -4.79
N LYS A 205 17.04 12.75 -4.03
CA LYS A 205 15.62 12.92 -3.75
C LYS A 205 14.94 13.48 -5.00
N LEU A 206 13.79 12.92 -5.36
CA LEU A 206 13.04 13.34 -6.54
C LEU A 206 12.15 14.55 -6.23
N ASP A 207 12.22 15.56 -7.07
CA ASP A 207 11.27 16.67 -7.09
C ASP A 207 9.97 16.22 -7.79
N LYS A 208 8.83 16.43 -7.17
CA LYS A 208 7.55 15.84 -7.61
C LYS A 208 6.48 16.89 -7.84
N LEU A 209 5.52 16.56 -8.71
CA LEU A 209 4.33 17.36 -8.95
C LEU A 209 3.49 17.52 -7.67
N GLY A 210 3.18 16.41 -7.01
CA GLY A 210 2.37 16.33 -5.79
C GLY A 210 2.92 15.33 -4.81
N CYS A 211 2.19 15.10 -3.70
CA CYS A 211 2.63 14.25 -2.58
C CYS A 211 4.04 14.60 -2.10
N ARG A 212 4.36 15.91 -2.06
CA ARG A 212 5.73 16.41 -1.93
C ARG A 212 6.29 16.24 -0.52
N ALA A 213 5.42 16.10 0.49
CA ALA A 213 5.79 15.73 1.85
C ALA A 213 6.28 14.27 1.99
N SER A 214 5.89 13.38 1.07
CA SER A 214 6.40 12.00 1.05
C SER A 214 7.78 11.96 0.39
N HIS A 215 8.76 11.38 1.07
CA HIS A 215 10.10 11.21 0.50
C HIS A 215 10.09 10.15 -0.61
N THR A 216 10.73 10.46 -1.72
CA THR A 216 10.86 9.55 -2.88
C THR A 216 12.23 9.74 -3.49
N ALA A 217 12.97 8.68 -3.73
CA ALA A 217 14.34 8.77 -4.18
C ALA A 217 14.69 7.81 -5.34
N GLU A 218 15.80 8.13 -5.95
CA GLU A 218 16.57 7.31 -6.90
C GLU A 218 17.70 6.63 -6.14
N LEU A 219 17.81 5.30 -6.26
CA LEU A 219 18.79 4.48 -5.55
C LEU A 219 19.68 3.72 -6.52
N LYS A 220 20.98 3.67 -6.22
CA LYS A 220 21.95 2.77 -6.88
C LYS A 220 22.45 1.73 -5.90
N PHE A 221 22.65 0.53 -6.43
CA PHE A 221 23.23 -0.62 -5.77
C PHE A 221 24.53 -0.95 -6.50
N ASN A 222 25.66 -0.67 -5.88
CA ASN A 222 26.98 -0.90 -6.44
C ASN A 222 27.70 -1.94 -5.59
N SER A 223 27.63 -3.20 -6.02
CA SER A 223 28.18 -4.36 -5.31
C SER A 223 27.74 -4.43 -3.84
N VAL A 224 26.46 -4.13 -3.58
CA VAL A 224 25.87 -4.19 -2.24
C VAL A 224 25.87 -5.63 -1.76
N ARG A 225 26.66 -5.90 -0.72
CA ARG A 225 26.75 -7.23 -0.11
C ARG A 225 25.72 -7.35 1.01
N VAL A 226 24.89 -8.39 0.93
CA VAL A 226 23.91 -8.74 1.97
C VAL A 226 24.09 -10.19 2.41
N PRO A 227 23.93 -10.49 3.71
CA PRO A 227 24.00 -11.85 4.25
C PRO A 227 23.01 -12.80 3.59
N ALA A 228 23.28 -14.09 3.60
CA ALA A 228 22.41 -15.12 3.03
C ALA A 228 21.00 -15.11 3.65
N ASP A 229 20.88 -14.83 4.94
CA ASP A 229 19.61 -14.77 5.69
C ASP A 229 18.78 -13.51 5.41
N HIS A 230 19.31 -12.54 4.62
CA HIS A 230 18.57 -11.39 4.11
C HIS A 230 17.75 -11.71 2.84
N LEU A 231 17.93 -12.88 2.23
CA LEU A 231 17.01 -13.39 1.20
C LEU A 231 15.68 -13.77 1.85
N LEU A 232 14.61 -13.07 1.51
CA LEU A 232 13.29 -13.35 2.08
C LEU A 232 12.76 -14.73 1.69
N GLY A 233 12.44 -15.53 2.71
CA GLY A 233 12.00 -16.91 2.59
C GLY A 233 13.13 -17.93 2.55
N GLY A 234 14.39 -17.48 2.43
CA GLY A 234 15.56 -18.35 2.43
C GLY A 234 15.83 -19.08 1.12
N GLN A 235 16.98 -19.76 1.09
CA GLN A 235 17.50 -20.41 -0.12
C GLN A 235 16.61 -21.55 -0.60
N ASP A 236 16.16 -22.42 0.29
CA ASP A 236 15.35 -23.60 -0.09
C ASP A 236 14.05 -23.19 -0.80
N LYS A 237 13.37 -22.16 -0.26
CA LYS A 237 12.14 -21.64 -0.88
C LYS A 237 12.43 -21.01 -2.25
N LEU A 238 13.56 -20.33 -2.40
CA LEU A 238 13.99 -19.79 -3.70
C LEU A 238 14.26 -20.90 -4.69
N GLU A 239 15.01 -21.93 -4.33
CA GLU A 239 15.35 -23.04 -5.21
C GLU A 239 14.09 -23.80 -5.68
N HIS A 240 13.17 -24.10 -4.76
CA HIS A 240 11.87 -24.68 -5.12
C HIS A 240 11.07 -23.81 -6.09
N LYS A 241 11.05 -22.49 -5.86
CA LYS A 241 10.39 -21.54 -6.76
C LYS A 241 11.01 -21.55 -8.15
N LEU A 242 12.36 -21.52 -8.25
CA LEU A 242 13.07 -21.51 -9.52
C LEU A 242 12.92 -22.84 -10.26
N ALA A 243 13.00 -23.98 -9.57
CA ALA A 243 12.77 -25.30 -10.15
C ALA A 243 11.38 -25.39 -10.78
N ARG A 244 10.35 -25.03 -10.03
CA ARG A 244 8.97 -24.99 -10.56
C ARG A 244 8.81 -24.02 -11.73
N ALA A 245 9.49 -22.86 -11.69
CA ALA A 245 9.45 -21.91 -12.79
C ALA A 245 10.06 -22.48 -14.07
N ARG A 246 11.17 -23.24 -13.97
CA ARG A 246 11.80 -23.94 -15.12
C ARG A 246 10.87 -25.00 -15.72
N GLU A 247 10.16 -25.77 -14.88
CA GLU A 247 9.16 -26.73 -15.35
C GLU A 247 8.06 -26.07 -16.18
N VAL A 248 7.55 -24.91 -15.72
CA VAL A 248 6.52 -24.17 -16.46
C VAL A 248 7.06 -23.63 -17.79
N VAL A 249 8.29 -23.13 -17.84
CA VAL A 249 8.94 -22.69 -19.09
C VAL A 249 9.15 -23.88 -20.03
N ALA A 250 9.38 -25.08 -19.52
CA ALA A 250 9.52 -26.31 -20.27
C ALA A 250 8.17 -26.90 -20.76
N GLY A 251 7.03 -26.24 -20.51
CA GLY A 251 5.72 -26.63 -21.04
C GLY A 251 4.75 -27.24 -20.02
N ALA A 252 5.08 -27.27 -18.74
CA ALA A 252 4.15 -27.68 -17.70
C ALA A 252 3.00 -26.65 -17.55
N PRO A 253 1.77 -27.09 -17.17
CA PRO A 253 0.64 -26.18 -16.98
C PRO A 253 0.97 -25.06 -15.99
N ASN A 254 0.74 -23.81 -16.40
CA ASN A 254 0.92 -22.67 -15.52
C ASN A 254 -0.29 -22.55 -14.59
N SER A 255 -0.13 -22.85 -13.32
CA SER A 255 -1.18 -22.78 -12.30
C SER A 255 -1.51 -21.33 -11.87
N GLY A 256 -1.54 -20.38 -12.81
CA GLY A 256 -1.88 -18.97 -12.58
C GLY A 256 -0.71 -18.09 -12.17
N SER A 257 -0.79 -16.81 -12.50
CA SER A 257 0.19 -15.81 -12.10
C SER A 257 -0.06 -15.35 -10.67
N ALA A 258 0.64 -15.93 -9.71
CA ALA A 258 0.60 -15.51 -8.30
C ALA A 258 0.92 -14.01 -8.13
N THR A 259 1.74 -13.44 -9.00
CA THR A 259 2.16 -12.03 -8.97
C THR A 259 0.99 -11.07 -9.30
N LEU A 260 0.16 -11.39 -10.29
CA LEU A 260 -1.01 -10.58 -10.61
C LEU A 260 -2.05 -10.63 -9.50
N GLY A 261 -2.26 -11.81 -8.88
CA GLY A 261 -3.17 -11.96 -7.72
C GLY A 261 -2.74 -11.17 -6.49
N THR A 262 -1.44 -10.99 -6.29
CA THR A 262 -0.90 -10.20 -5.17
C THR A 262 -1.21 -8.72 -5.32
N PHE A 263 -0.97 -8.14 -6.49
CA PHE A 263 -1.26 -6.72 -6.75
C PHE A 263 -2.76 -6.41 -6.71
N GLU A 264 -3.63 -7.35 -7.07
CA GLU A 264 -5.09 -7.15 -6.94
C GLU A 264 -5.52 -6.90 -5.50
N GLN A 265 -4.87 -7.52 -4.51
CA GLN A 265 -5.21 -7.38 -3.10
C GLN A 265 -4.76 -6.06 -2.48
N THR A 266 -3.72 -5.40 -3.03
CA THR A 266 -3.23 -4.11 -2.50
C THR A 266 -3.95 -2.91 -3.11
N ARG A 267 -4.56 -3.05 -4.28
CA ARG A 267 -5.23 -1.95 -5.02
C ARG A 267 -6.39 -1.29 -4.27
N PRO A 268 -7.23 -2.00 -3.50
CA PRO A 268 -8.28 -1.36 -2.71
C PRO A 268 -7.77 -0.33 -1.70
N MET A 269 -6.57 -0.55 -1.14
CA MET A 269 -5.93 0.43 -0.23
C MET A 269 -5.58 1.73 -0.96
N VAL A 270 -5.03 1.62 -2.17
CA VAL A 270 -4.70 2.77 -3.02
C VAL A 270 -5.96 3.50 -3.49
N ALA A 271 -7.03 2.75 -3.76
CA ALA A 271 -8.34 3.31 -4.08
C ALA A 271 -8.89 4.15 -2.92
N ALA A 272 -8.83 3.64 -1.68
CA ALA A 272 -9.28 4.35 -0.50
C ALA A 272 -8.50 5.65 -0.25
N GLN A 273 -7.18 5.66 -0.50
CA GLN A 273 -6.35 6.86 -0.45
C GLN A 273 -6.85 7.94 -1.44
N ALA A 274 -7.12 7.55 -2.68
CA ALA A 274 -7.65 8.47 -3.69
C ALA A 274 -9.03 9.01 -3.32
N LEU A 275 -9.89 8.18 -2.70
CA LEU A 275 -11.21 8.59 -2.21
C LEU A 275 -11.10 9.65 -1.10
N GLY A 276 -10.11 9.54 -0.21
CA GLY A 276 -9.84 10.55 0.82
C GLY A 276 -9.57 11.93 0.20
N ILE A 277 -8.74 11.99 -0.85
CA ILE A 277 -8.46 13.24 -1.58
C ILE A 277 -9.74 13.77 -2.27
N ALA A 278 -10.48 12.88 -2.96
CA ALA A 278 -11.70 13.25 -3.67
C ALA A 278 -12.75 13.83 -2.73
N ARG A 279 -12.97 13.18 -1.57
CA ARG A 279 -13.91 13.63 -0.53
C ARG A 279 -13.48 14.99 0.03
N ALA A 280 -12.21 15.16 0.39
CA ALA A 280 -11.70 16.44 0.88
C ALA A 280 -11.95 17.59 -0.10
N ALA A 281 -11.71 17.36 -1.38
CA ALA A 281 -11.92 18.37 -2.41
C ALA A 281 -13.41 18.67 -2.62
N LEU A 282 -14.27 17.64 -2.63
CA LEU A 282 -15.71 17.81 -2.82
C LEU A 282 -16.35 18.57 -1.64
N GLU A 283 -16.02 18.20 -0.40
CA GLU A 283 -16.51 18.86 0.81
C GLU A 283 -16.11 20.35 0.81
N TYR A 284 -14.84 20.63 0.57
CA TYR A 284 -14.30 21.98 0.56
C TYR A 284 -14.93 22.87 -0.50
N VAL A 285 -15.03 22.38 -1.74
CA VAL A 285 -15.62 23.17 -2.84
C VAL A 285 -17.11 23.36 -2.68
N THR A 286 -17.82 22.37 -2.09
CA THR A 286 -19.24 22.49 -1.79
C THR A 286 -19.49 23.56 -0.74
N GLU A 287 -18.68 23.62 0.32
CA GLU A 287 -18.75 24.67 1.34
C GLU A 287 -18.45 26.05 0.73
N TYR A 288 -17.41 26.14 -0.11
CA TYR A 288 -17.09 27.37 -0.83
C TYR A 288 -18.27 27.83 -1.71
N ALA A 289 -18.85 26.92 -2.49
CA ALA A 289 -19.94 27.23 -3.42
C ALA A 289 -21.22 27.70 -2.70
N ASN A 290 -21.48 27.22 -1.48
CA ASN A 290 -22.60 27.68 -0.64
C ASN A 290 -22.38 29.08 -0.04
N ARG A 291 -21.11 29.46 0.18
CA ARG A 291 -20.77 30.76 0.78
C ARG A 291 -20.47 31.85 -0.25
N ARG A 292 -19.94 31.48 -1.41
CA ARG A 292 -19.55 32.44 -2.45
C ARG A 292 -20.76 33.01 -3.14
N ILE A 293 -20.94 34.33 -2.99
CA ILE A 293 -22.00 35.08 -3.68
C ILE A 293 -21.48 35.64 -5.00
N ALA A 294 -22.17 35.36 -6.10
CA ALA A 294 -21.98 35.96 -7.41
C ALA A 294 -23.35 36.13 -8.08
N PHE A 295 -23.54 37.18 -8.84
CA PHE A 295 -24.82 37.51 -9.48
C PHE A 295 -26.02 37.59 -8.51
N GLY A 296 -25.75 37.93 -7.26
CA GLY A 296 -26.76 38.13 -6.22
C GLY A 296 -27.21 36.91 -5.43
N ALA A 297 -26.61 35.72 -5.69
CA ALA A 297 -26.94 34.47 -4.99
C ALA A 297 -25.68 33.59 -4.76
N PRO A 298 -25.74 32.59 -3.85
CA PRO A 298 -24.70 31.59 -3.75
C PRO A 298 -24.46 30.90 -5.09
N ILE A 299 -23.18 30.64 -5.44
CA ILE A 299 -22.88 30.06 -6.75
C ILE A 299 -23.42 28.64 -6.90
N ILE A 300 -23.68 27.93 -5.80
CA ILE A 300 -24.27 26.59 -5.79
C ILE A 300 -25.70 26.58 -6.40
N ASP A 301 -26.42 27.70 -6.37
CA ASP A 301 -27.76 27.81 -6.93
C ASP A 301 -27.76 27.72 -8.47
N ASN A 302 -26.60 27.84 -9.09
CA ASN A 302 -26.46 27.65 -10.54
C ASN A 302 -26.31 26.16 -10.87
N GLN A 303 -27.19 25.62 -11.72
CA GLN A 303 -27.13 24.22 -12.13
C GLN A 303 -25.79 23.82 -12.77
N GLY A 304 -25.11 24.77 -13.46
CA GLY A 304 -23.77 24.57 -14.01
C GLY A 304 -22.68 24.32 -12.95
N ILE A 305 -22.93 24.68 -11.68
CA ILE A 305 -22.07 24.38 -10.52
C ILE A 305 -22.62 23.16 -9.75
N ALA A 306 -23.91 23.15 -9.44
CA ALA A 306 -24.51 22.12 -8.59
C ALA A 306 -24.48 20.72 -9.23
N PHE A 307 -24.79 20.59 -10.52
CA PHE A 307 -24.88 19.30 -11.19
C PHE A 307 -23.53 18.58 -11.28
N PRO A 308 -22.42 19.22 -11.71
CA PRO A 308 -21.11 18.56 -11.65
C PRO A 308 -20.70 18.09 -10.25
N LEU A 309 -21.03 18.84 -9.19
CA LEU A 309 -20.75 18.42 -7.82
C LEU A 309 -21.61 17.23 -7.38
N ALA A 310 -22.88 17.18 -7.78
CA ALA A 310 -23.77 16.05 -7.54
C ALA A 310 -23.31 14.77 -8.26
N ASP A 311 -22.88 14.90 -9.53
CA ASP A 311 -22.32 13.79 -10.30
C ASP A 311 -21.05 13.24 -9.64
N LEU A 312 -20.16 14.11 -9.16
CA LEU A 312 -18.94 13.71 -8.46
C LEU A 312 -19.24 13.05 -7.13
N ALA A 313 -20.20 13.56 -6.35
CA ALA A 313 -20.64 12.91 -5.10
C ALA A 313 -21.11 11.47 -5.36
N THR A 314 -21.94 11.28 -6.40
CA THR A 314 -22.41 9.95 -6.83
C THR A 314 -21.27 9.03 -7.25
N GLN A 315 -20.29 9.54 -8.00
CA GLN A 315 -19.16 8.76 -8.49
C GLN A 315 -18.19 8.39 -7.35
N ILE A 316 -17.97 9.28 -6.38
CA ILE A 316 -17.16 8.99 -5.18
C ILE A 316 -17.79 7.87 -4.38
N ASP A 317 -19.10 7.92 -4.15
CA ASP A 317 -19.80 6.89 -3.40
C ASP A 317 -19.80 5.54 -4.13
N ALA A 318 -20.03 5.52 -5.43
CA ALA A 318 -19.90 4.32 -6.25
C ALA A 318 -18.47 3.73 -6.20
N ALA A 319 -17.43 4.56 -6.29
CA ALA A 319 -16.04 4.11 -6.18
C ALA A 319 -15.71 3.59 -4.78
N ARG A 320 -16.30 4.17 -3.71
CA ARG A 320 -16.18 3.68 -2.32
C ARG A 320 -16.77 2.28 -2.18
N LEU A 321 -17.96 2.04 -2.72
CA LEU A 321 -18.59 0.73 -2.68
C LEU A 321 -17.78 -0.32 -3.44
N LEU A 322 -17.22 0.01 -4.60
CA LEU A 322 -16.27 -0.85 -5.32
C LEU A 322 -15.03 -1.16 -4.47
N THR A 323 -14.50 -0.17 -3.76
CA THR A 323 -13.32 -0.31 -2.90
C THR A 323 -13.61 -1.20 -1.69
N TRP A 324 -14.73 -0.99 -1.01
CA TRP A 324 -15.14 -1.81 0.13
C TRP A 324 -15.39 -3.26 -0.28
N ARG A 325 -16.07 -3.48 -1.43
CA ARG A 325 -16.25 -4.83 -1.97
C ARG A 325 -14.92 -5.52 -2.24
N ALA A 326 -13.99 -4.85 -2.92
CA ALA A 326 -12.70 -5.43 -3.23
C ALA A 326 -11.88 -5.71 -1.96
N SER A 327 -11.94 -4.83 -0.96
CA SER A 327 -11.27 -5.04 0.33
C SER A 327 -11.88 -6.21 1.12
N TRP A 328 -13.22 -6.34 1.14
CA TRP A 328 -13.90 -7.50 1.69
C TRP A 328 -13.51 -8.80 0.98
N MET A 329 -13.41 -8.81 -0.35
CA MET A 329 -12.95 -9.97 -1.12
C MET A 329 -11.52 -10.37 -0.71
N ALA A 330 -10.61 -9.40 -0.54
CA ALA A 330 -9.26 -9.65 -0.05
C ALA A 330 -9.25 -10.29 1.34
N ALA A 331 -10.04 -9.74 2.29
CA ALA A 331 -10.11 -10.22 3.66
C ALA A 331 -10.75 -11.61 3.78
N THR A 332 -11.76 -11.90 2.97
CA THR A 332 -12.49 -13.17 3.00
C THR A 332 -11.93 -14.25 2.09
N GLY A 333 -10.95 -13.91 1.23
CA GLY A 333 -10.34 -14.82 0.27
C GLY A 333 -11.24 -15.15 -0.92
N VAL A 334 -12.24 -14.33 -1.20
CA VAL A 334 -12.98 -14.38 -2.46
C VAL A 334 -12.03 -14.00 -3.60
N ARG A 335 -12.08 -14.74 -4.70
CA ARG A 335 -11.16 -14.53 -5.82
C ARG A 335 -11.49 -13.26 -6.59
N PHE A 336 -10.46 -12.58 -7.06
CA PHE A 336 -10.57 -11.42 -7.97
C PHE A 336 -10.62 -11.91 -9.44
N ASP A 337 -11.68 -12.63 -9.81
CA ASP A 337 -11.77 -13.26 -11.13
C ASP A 337 -12.03 -12.26 -12.27
N ARG A 338 -12.38 -11.02 -11.95
CA ARG A 338 -12.73 -9.96 -12.91
C ARG A 338 -11.90 -8.70 -12.81
N GLY A 339 -10.87 -8.73 -11.95
CA GLY A 339 -10.05 -7.56 -11.67
C GLY A 339 -10.78 -6.54 -10.78
N GLU A 340 -11.49 -7.01 -9.75
CA GLU A 340 -12.26 -6.16 -8.83
C GLU A 340 -11.36 -5.16 -8.07
N GLY A 341 -10.14 -5.59 -7.72
CA GLY A 341 -9.12 -4.67 -7.19
C GLY A 341 -8.73 -3.60 -8.20
N SER A 342 -8.56 -3.98 -9.47
CA SER A 342 -8.29 -3.05 -10.56
C SER A 342 -9.46 -2.09 -10.81
N MET A 343 -10.71 -2.59 -10.76
CA MET A 343 -11.92 -1.76 -10.93
C MET A 343 -12.00 -0.69 -9.84
N SER A 344 -11.75 -1.06 -8.58
CA SER A 344 -11.78 -0.10 -7.46
C SER A 344 -10.72 0.98 -7.62
N LYS A 345 -9.48 0.59 -7.93
CA LYS A 345 -8.37 1.52 -8.10
C LYS A 345 -8.58 2.46 -9.30
N LEU A 346 -9.04 1.95 -10.42
CA LEU A 346 -9.32 2.74 -11.61
C LEU A 346 -10.40 3.79 -11.33
N ALA A 347 -11.55 3.36 -10.78
CA ALA A 347 -12.67 4.26 -10.49
C ALA A 347 -12.27 5.37 -9.51
N ALA A 348 -11.64 5.00 -8.37
CA ALA A 348 -11.24 5.95 -7.35
C ALA A 348 -10.17 6.94 -7.83
N SER A 349 -9.16 6.47 -8.56
CA SER A 349 -8.10 7.33 -9.07
C SER A 349 -8.61 8.37 -10.05
N GLU A 350 -9.49 7.97 -10.97
CA GLU A 350 -10.02 8.87 -11.99
C GLU A 350 -11.04 9.85 -11.43
N VAL A 351 -11.87 9.43 -10.47
CA VAL A 351 -12.78 10.35 -9.80
C VAL A 351 -12.03 11.36 -8.95
N ALA A 352 -10.93 10.97 -8.29
CA ALA A 352 -10.13 11.91 -7.51
C ALA A 352 -9.54 13.04 -8.37
N VAL A 353 -9.00 12.71 -9.55
CA VAL A 353 -8.48 13.74 -10.49
C VAL A 353 -9.61 14.65 -10.94
N ARG A 354 -10.76 14.09 -11.37
CA ARG A 354 -11.90 14.89 -11.83
C ARG A 354 -12.47 15.78 -10.74
N THR A 355 -12.57 15.28 -9.51
CA THR A 355 -13.11 16.06 -8.38
C THR A 355 -12.20 17.23 -8.03
N THR A 356 -10.89 17.00 -7.97
CA THR A 356 -9.93 18.05 -7.67
C THR A 356 -9.82 19.10 -8.80
N GLU A 357 -9.93 18.68 -10.05
CA GLU A 357 -10.01 19.57 -11.21
C GLU A 357 -11.29 20.44 -11.15
N GLN A 358 -12.44 19.80 -10.88
CA GLN A 358 -13.72 20.54 -10.78
C GLN A 358 -13.72 21.48 -9.58
N ALA A 359 -13.02 21.14 -8.47
CA ALA A 359 -12.88 22.04 -7.33
C ALA A 359 -12.12 23.32 -7.71
N ILE A 360 -10.99 23.18 -8.42
CA ILE A 360 -10.26 24.35 -8.97
C ILE A 360 -11.17 25.16 -9.89
N GLN A 361 -11.86 24.52 -10.83
CA GLN A 361 -12.73 25.18 -11.80
C GLN A 361 -13.86 25.96 -11.10
N THR A 362 -14.52 25.35 -10.12
CA THR A 362 -15.62 25.97 -9.35
C THR A 362 -15.16 27.17 -8.55
N MET A 363 -13.96 27.11 -7.95
CA MET A 363 -13.38 28.23 -7.19
C MET A 363 -12.79 29.33 -8.07
N GLY A 364 -12.58 29.06 -9.37
CA GLY A 364 -12.03 30.02 -10.31
C GLY A 364 -10.64 30.50 -9.92
N GLY A 365 -10.37 31.80 -9.93
CA GLY A 365 -9.06 32.35 -9.55
C GLY A 365 -8.57 31.93 -8.16
N TRP A 366 -9.45 31.78 -7.20
CA TRP A 366 -9.12 31.27 -5.85
C TRP A 366 -8.69 29.79 -5.86
N GLY A 367 -9.18 28.99 -6.78
CA GLY A 367 -8.73 27.61 -6.93
C GLY A 367 -7.35 27.47 -7.60
N TYR A 368 -6.86 28.54 -8.24
CA TYR A 368 -5.61 28.52 -8.99
C TYR A 368 -4.41 29.07 -8.20
N VAL A 369 -4.64 29.66 -7.04
CA VAL A 369 -3.60 30.18 -6.14
C VAL A 369 -3.42 29.24 -4.94
N THR A 370 -2.24 29.32 -4.32
CA THR A 370 -1.84 28.43 -3.20
C THR A 370 -2.47 28.77 -1.86
N ASP A 371 -3.32 29.80 -1.81
CA ASP A 371 -4.05 30.23 -0.60
C ASP A 371 -5.13 29.20 -0.19
N HIS A 372 -5.53 28.34 -1.12
CA HIS A 372 -6.50 27.26 -0.94
C HIS A 372 -5.90 25.90 -1.30
N PRO A 373 -6.31 24.82 -0.63
CA PRO A 373 -5.66 23.51 -0.79
C PRO A 373 -6.02 22.77 -2.08
N VAL A 374 -6.97 23.25 -2.89
CA VAL A 374 -7.53 22.50 -4.03
C VAL A 374 -6.50 22.27 -5.14
N GLU A 375 -5.59 23.25 -5.39
CA GLU A 375 -4.52 23.08 -6.37
C GLU A 375 -3.52 22.00 -5.93
N LYS A 376 -3.21 21.95 -4.63
CA LYS A 376 -2.36 20.91 -4.05
C LYS A 376 -3.03 19.54 -4.18
N TRP A 377 -4.31 19.41 -3.87
CA TRP A 377 -5.04 18.14 -4.00
C TRP A 377 -5.10 17.65 -5.45
N TYR A 378 -5.20 18.54 -6.44
CA TYR A 378 -5.13 18.18 -7.84
C TYR A 378 -3.75 17.61 -8.21
N ARG A 379 -2.67 18.24 -7.75
CA ARG A 379 -1.31 17.73 -7.94
C ARG A 379 -1.13 16.36 -7.26
N ASP A 380 -1.64 16.21 -6.05
CA ASP A 380 -1.58 14.96 -5.30
C ASP A 380 -2.41 13.85 -5.96
N ALA A 381 -3.63 14.13 -6.39
CA ALA A 381 -4.54 13.18 -7.02
C ALA A 381 -3.95 12.56 -8.30
N LYS A 382 -3.14 13.33 -9.04
CA LYS A 382 -2.56 12.85 -10.30
C LYS A 382 -1.66 11.63 -10.12
N LEU A 383 -1.00 11.47 -8.98
CA LEU A 383 -0.16 10.31 -8.68
C LEU A 383 -0.97 9.01 -8.76
N TYR A 384 -2.23 9.03 -8.33
CA TYR A 384 -3.07 7.84 -8.21
C TYR A 384 -3.45 7.21 -9.56
N THR A 385 -3.38 7.95 -10.66
CA THR A 385 -3.54 7.37 -12.01
C THR A 385 -2.25 6.74 -12.55
N ILE A 386 -1.11 6.85 -11.82
CA ILE A 386 0.22 6.48 -12.29
C ILE A 386 0.80 5.30 -11.49
N PHE A 387 0.95 5.45 -10.16
CA PHE A 387 1.62 4.44 -9.32
C PHE A 387 0.72 3.23 -9.01
N GLU A 388 1.29 2.16 -8.46
CA GLU A 388 0.59 0.90 -8.14
C GLU A 388 -0.15 0.31 -9.35
N GLY A 389 0.43 0.51 -10.55
CA GLY A 389 -0.17 0.17 -11.84
C GLY A 389 -1.01 1.33 -12.39
N THR A 390 -0.61 1.84 -13.55
CA THR A 390 -1.30 2.97 -14.20
C THR A 390 -2.76 2.65 -14.51
N SER A 391 -3.57 3.68 -14.78
CA SER A 391 -4.98 3.49 -15.21
C SER A 391 -5.09 2.56 -16.43
N GLU A 392 -4.08 2.58 -17.32
CA GLU A 392 -4.00 1.70 -18.49
C GLU A 392 -3.74 0.25 -18.08
N ILE A 393 -2.84 0.01 -17.10
CA ILE A 393 -2.58 -1.33 -16.57
C ILE A 393 -3.84 -1.87 -15.88
N GLN A 394 -4.59 -1.04 -15.13
CA GLN A 394 -5.86 -1.47 -14.55
C GLN A 394 -6.85 -1.92 -15.65
N ARG A 395 -6.98 -1.13 -16.73
CA ARG A 395 -7.83 -1.48 -17.88
C ARG A 395 -7.39 -2.77 -18.57
N ILE A 396 -6.08 -3.00 -18.72
CA ILE A 396 -5.55 -4.26 -19.27
C ILE A 396 -5.98 -5.46 -18.43
N VAL A 397 -5.86 -5.36 -17.10
CA VAL A 397 -6.24 -6.46 -16.18
C VAL A 397 -7.74 -6.73 -16.27
N ILE A 398 -8.57 -5.69 -16.25
CA ILE A 398 -10.03 -5.82 -16.38
C ILE A 398 -10.40 -6.41 -17.74
N ALA A 399 -9.81 -5.92 -18.84
CA ALA A 399 -10.08 -6.40 -20.18
C ALA A 399 -9.70 -7.89 -20.35
N HIS A 400 -8.57 -8.31 -19.81
CA HIS A 400 -8.18 -9.72 -19.80
C HIS A 400 -9.18 -10.58 -19.02
N ALA A 401 -9.66 -10.11 -17.88
CA ALA A 401 -10.67 -10.82 -17.10
C ALA A 401 -12.01 -10.95 -17.83
N LEU A 402 -12.40 -9.95 -18.62
CA LEU A 402 -13.60 -10.01 -19.49
C LEU A 402 -13.45 -11.05 -20.61
N GLY A 403 -12.25 -11.18 -21.19
CA GLY A 403 -11.97 -12.15 -22.25
C GLY A 403 -11.76 -13.59 -21.76
N ALA A 404 -11.35 -13.76 -20.50
CA ALA A 404 -11.04 -15.05 -19.90
C ALA A 404 -12.22 -15.67 -19.12
N ALA A 405 -13.43 -15.09 -19.23
CA ALA A 405 -14.60 -15.54 -18.49
C ALA A 405 -15.09 -16.89 -19.04
N ASP A 406 -14.59 -18.01 -18.50
CA ASP A 406 -14.97 -19.41 -18.79
C ASP A 406 -16.50 -19.63 -18.72
N GLY A 407 -17.25 -19.12 -19.70
CA GLY A 407 -18.71 -19.26 -19.81
C GLY A 407 -19.54 -18.54 -18.75
N LYS A 408 -18.95 -17.84 -17.79
CA LYS A 408 -19.67 -17.00 -16.81
C LYS A 408 -19.95 -15.61 -17.37
N PRO A 409 -21.14 -15.06 -17.16
CA PRO A 409 -21.44 -13.69 -17.57
C PRO A 409 -20.41 -12.70 -16.97
N PRO A 410 -19.93 -11.71 -17.73
CA PRO A 410 -18.87 -10.79 -17.26
C PRO A 410 -19.20 -10.04 -15.96
N LEU A 411 -20.47 -9.83 -15.66
CA LEU A 411 -20.95 -9.09 -14.48
C LEU A 411 -21.50 -10.00 -13.37
N HIS A 412 -21.41 -11.34 -13.50
CA HIS A 412 -21.82 -12.22 -12.41
C HIS A 412 -20.86 -12.09 -11.24
N VAL A 413 -21.33 -11.77 -10.06
CA VAL A 413 -20.53 -11.67 -8.82
C VAL A 413 -20.66 -13.00 -8.08
N ASP A 414 -19.55 -13.73 -7.98
CA ASP A 414 -19.45 -14.90 -7.13
C ASP A 414 -18.98 -14.45 -5.75
N LEU A 415 -19.85 -14.55 -4.75
CA LEU A 415 -19.58 -14.14 -3.36
C LEU A 415 -19.24 -15.34 -2.47
N GLU A 416 -19.01 -16.53 -3.05
CA GLU A 416 -18.63 -17.71 -2.30
C GLU A 416 -17.17 -17.59 -1.80
N PRO A 417 -16.92 -17.63 -0.48
CA PRO A 417 -15.57 -17.54 0.07
C PRO A 417 -14.72 -18.73 -0.34
N SER A 418 -13.70 -18.51 -1.14
CA SER A 418 -12.64 -19.49 -1.40
C SER A 418 -11.44 -19.18 -0.52
N GLY A 419 -10.85 -20.15 0.17
CA GLY A 419 -9.73 -19.93 1.08
C GLY A 419 -8.54 -19.24 0.42
N GLY A 420 -8.39 -17.92 0.61
CA GLY A 420 -7.31 -17.11 0.05
C GLY A 420 -6.00 -17.20 0.83
N PRO A 421 -4.86 -16.77 0.23
CA PRO A 421 -3.53 -16.89 0.83
C PRO A 421 -3.35 -16.14 2.15
N LEU A 422 -4.02 -15.03 2.37
CA LEU A 422 -3.97 -14.30 3.66
C LEU A 422 -4.62 -15.08 4.80
N ASN A 423 -5.65 -15.89 4.52
CA ASN A 423 -6.28 -16.77 5.51
C ASN A 423 -5.39 -17.94 5.96
N ARG A 424 -4.33 -18.27 5.24
CA ARG A 424 -3.34 -19.28 5.69
C ARG A 424 -2.52 -18.77 6.87
N TRP A 425 -2.25 -17.46 6.94
CA TRP A 425 -1.45 -16.86 7.99
C TRP A 425 -2.27 -16.48 9.22
N PHE A 426 -3.50 -16.00 9.04
CA PHE A 426 -4.33 -15.47 10.12
C PHE A 426 -5.52 -16.34 10.50
N GLY A 427 -5.76 -17.44 9.78
CA GLY A 427 -6.78 -18.47 10.03
C GLY A 427 -8.17 -17.97 10.44
N ARG A 428 -9.21 -18.58 9.90
CA ARG A 428 -10.61 -18.21 10.14
C ARG A 428 -11.03 -18.36 11.60
N GLY A 429 -11.60 -17.32 12.17
CA GLY A 429 -12.52 -17.39 13.31
C GLY A 429 -11.94 -17.67 14.70
N THR A 430 -10.62 -17.69 14.89
CA THR A 430 -10.03 -17.79 16.23
C THR A 430 -9.37 -16.47 16.60
N PRO A 431 -9.62 -15.90 17.79
CA PRO A 431 -8.89 -14.72 18.24
C PRO A 431 -7.38 -14.96 18.13
N LEU A 432 -6.65 -14.03 17.55
CA LEU A 432 -5.20 -14.12 17.30
C LEU A 432 -4.39 -14.52 18.55
N ARG A 433 -4.86 -14.15 19.74
CA ARG A 433 -4.26 -14.55 21.03
C ARG A 433 -4.16 -16.06 21.22
N THR A 434 -5.15 -16.82 20.79
CA THR A 434 -5.20 -18.29 20.94
C THR A 434 -4.40 -19.02 19.85
N ARG A 435 -4.23 -18.44 18.66
CA ARG A 435 -3.48 -19.08 17.57
C ARG A 435 -1.99 -18.82 17.61
N ALA A 436 -1.55 -17.60 17.99
CA ALA A 436 -0.15 -17.34 18.28
C ALA A 436 0.36 -18.22 19.44
N ALA A 437 -0.49 -18.41 20.46
CA ALA A 437 -0.22 -19.38 21.54
C ALA A 437 -0.24 -20.83 21.06
N GLY A 438 -1.17 -21.21 20.16
CA GLY A 438 -1.27 -22.56 19.60
C GLY A 438 -0.11 -22.88 18.64
N ALA A 439 0.31 -21.93 17.80
CA ALA A 439 1.48 -22.08 16.93
C ALA A 439 2.79 -22.11 17.74
N ALA A 440 2.90 -21.28 18.78
CA ALA A 440 4.05 -21.33 19.71
C ALA A 440 4.08 -22.62 20.54
N LEU A 441 2.92 -23.21 20.87
CA LEU A 441 2.80 -24.49 21.58
C LEU A 441 3.06 -25.70 20.67
N SER A 442 2.68 -25.64 19.39
CA SER A 442 2.99 -26.72 18.42
C SER A 442 4.44 -26.67 17.91
N ALA A 443 5.11 -25.52 18.05
CA ALA A 443 6.51 -25.33 17.66
C ALA A 443 7.49 -25.52 18.86
N LYS A 444 7.02 -26.06 19.97
CA LYS A 444 7.79 -26.20 21.22
C LYS A 444 9.16 -26.88 21.06
N ASP A 445 9.32 -27.71 20.05
CA ASP A 445 10.55 -28.48 19.86
C ASP A 445 11.58 -27.77 18.96
N HIS A 446 11.28 -26.56 18.41
CA HIS A 446 12.15 -25.93 17.41
C HIS A 446 12.33 -24.40 17.57
N VAL A 447 11.79 -23.79 18.63
CA VAL A 447 11.94 -22.32 18.85
C VAL A 447 12.89 -22.07 20.02
N PRO A 448 13.98 -21.32 19.83
CA PRO A 448 14.92 -20.97 20.92
C PRO A 448 14.22 -20.20 22.06
N GLU A 449 14.56 -20.51 23.29
CA GLU A 449 13.97 -19.93 24.51
C GLU A 449 13.90 -18.39 24.55
N PRO A 450 14.89 -17.63 24.00
CA PRO A 450 14.80 -16.17 23.93
C PRO A 450 13.65 -15.66 23.06
N VAL A 451 13.34 -16.35 21.97
CA VAL A 451 12.25 -15.98 21.03
C VAL A 451 10.89 -16.25 21.68
N MET A 452 10.77 -17.35 22.43
CA MET A 452 9.58 -17.66 23.23
C MET A 452 9.34 -16.63 24.35
N ARG A 453 10.39 -16.16 25.03
CA ARG A 453 10.28 -15.11 26.05
C ARG A 453 9.82 -13.78 25.47
N LEU A 454 10.28 -13.42 24.28
CA LEU A 454 9.86 -12.18 23.58
C LEU A 454 8.39 -12.26 23.15
N ALA A 455 7.97 -13.38 22.56
CA ALA A 455 6.58 -13.63 22.19
C ALA A 455 5.63 -13.62 23.40
N MET A 456 6.05 -14.21 24.52
CA MET A 456 5.27 -14.24 25.77
C MET A 456 5.25 -12.87 26.45
N LYS A 457 6.27 -12.01 26.27
CA LYS A 457 6.28 -10.65 26.81
C LYS A 457 5.34 -9.73 26.03
N ALA A 458 5.26 -9.92 24.71
CA ALA A 458 4.33 -9.19 23.83
C ALA A 458 2.86 -9.58 24.03
N LEU A 459 2.58 -10.76 24.64
CA LEU A 459 1.24 -11.27 24.92
C LEU A 459 0.71 -10.88 26.30
N ARG A 460 1.48 -10.20 27.14
CA ARG A 460 0.99 -9.75 28.47
C ARG A 460 0.07 -8.55 28.31
N PRO A 461 -1.11 -8.52 28.96
CA PRO A 461 -1.95 -7.35 28.98
C PRO A 461 -1.24 -6.19 29.68
N PRO A 462 -1.48 -4.93 29.29
CA PRO A 462 -0.98 -3.78 30.04
C PRO A 462 -1.48 -3.88 31.49
N ARG A 463 -0.58 -3.70 32.46
CA ARG A 463 -0.94 -3.58 33.86
C ARG A 463 -1.85 -2.36 34.02
N LYS A 464 -3.01 -2.56 34.68
CA LYS A 464 -3.92 -1.49 35.06
C LYS A 464 -3.22 -0.49 35.96
#